data_ce03dc365cdab3533566f848190cc09b
#
_entry.id   ce03dc365cdab3533566f848190cc09b
#
_cell.length_a   1.000
_cell.length_b   1.000
_cell.length_c   1.000
_cell.angle_alpha   90.00
_cell.angle_beta   90.00
_cell.angle_gamma   90.00
#
_symmetry.space_group_name_H-M   'P 1'
#
loop_
_entity.id
_entity.type
_entity.pdbx_description
1 polymer ?
#
loop_
_entity_poly.entity_id
_entity_poly.type
_entity_poly.pdbx_seq_one_letter_code
_entity_poly.pdbx_strand_id
1 'polypeptide(L)'
;MIFSLPFLLDTVMPKLLAAVPTTLALTLVSGAASVLLGVPLALAAGARHAPLRWSSRGWLMLIRGTPLLVQLYLLYYGFGQIVPREWMRDSWASPLLRDAFWYAIVALSVNESAYVATILRGAIAGVPAGEIEAGHAYGMTRVQVLRRIVGPRAWRLALPALTGEAILLLKSTVLASTVTVFDVMGTANTLRFETLRVYEPLVGAAVVYVVLVALLTIPAARLEKHVNRHLTRAPDARVAVRRRRASPDAWSAPN
;
A
#
# COMPACT_ATOMS: atom_id res chain seq x y z
N MET A 1 -5.19 0.91 40.73
CA MET A 1 -6.08 0.35 39.68
C MET A 1 -5.29 0.23 38.41
N ILE A 2 -5.30 -0.92 37.75
CA ILE A 2 -4.49 -1.20 36.55
C ILE A 2 -5.06 -0.52 35.31
N PHE A 3 -6.37 -0.22 35.27
CA PHE A 3 -7.08 0.39 34.13
C PHE A 3 -8.21 1.31 34.61
N SER A 4 -8.36 2.48 33.99
CA SER A 4 -9.40 3.47 34.32
C SER A 4 -10.18 3.84 33.06
N LEU A 5 -11.42 3.38 32.96
CA LEU A 5 -12.30 3.68 31.83
C LEU A 5 -12.63 5.19 31.72
N PRO A 6 -12.92 5.94 32.81
CA PRO A 6 -13.11 7.39 32.73
C PRO A 6 -11.87 8.11 32.15
N PHE A 7 -10.67 7.76 32.60
CA PHE A 7 -9.44 8.35 32.07
C PHE A 7 -9.26 8.07 30.57
N LEU A 8 -9.59 6.84 30.13
CA LEU A 8 -9.57 6.49 28.71
C LEU A 8 -10.53 7.37 27.90
N LEU A 9 -11.78 7.51 28.35
CA LEU A 9 -12.81 8.23 27.59
C LEU A 9 -12.65 9.75 27.64
N ASP A 10 -12.31 10.31 28.80
CA ASP A 10 -12.32 11.77 29.00
C ASP A 10 -10.97 12.42 28.66
N THR A 11 -9.87 11.70 28.79
CA THR A 11 -8.53 12.27 28.58
C THR A 11 -7.84 11.70 27.33
N VAL A 12 -7.84 10.39 27.15
CA VAL A 12 -7.06 9.71 26.10
C VAL A 12 -7.77 9.83 24.75
N MET A 13 -9.03 9.43 24.68
CA MET A 13 -9.76 9.35 23.40
C MET A 13 -9.86 10.70 22.68
N PRO A 14 -10.15 11.85 23.31
CA PRO A 14 -10.19 13.13 22.62
C PRO A 14 -8.85 13.51 21.99
N LYS A 15 -7.73 13.25 22.69
CA LYS A 15 -6.39 13.55 22.18
C LYS A 15 -6.01 12.63 21.01
N LEU A 16 -6.34 11.34 21.09
CA LEU A 16 -6.10 10.39 20.00
C LEU A 16 -6.94 10.71 18.75
N LEU A 17 -8.21 11.09 18.94
CA LEU A 17 -9.07 11.51 17.83
C LEU A 17 -8.57 12.78 17.16
N ALA A 18 -8.01 13.73 17.92
CA ALA A 18 -7.37 14.91 17.36
C ALA A 18 -6.13 14.59 16.51
N ALA A 19 -5.46 13.46 16.73
CA ALA A 19 -4.31 13.01 15.94
C ALA A 19 -4.69 12.20 14.68
N VAL A 20 -5.96 11.77 14.54
CA VAL A 20 -6.45 11.00 13.37
C VAL A 20 -6.16 11.69 12.05
N PRO A 21 -6.35 13.02 11.87
CA PRO A 21 -6.02 13.70 10.62
C PRO A 21 -4.57 13.52 10.19
N THR A 22 -3.61 13.52 11.12
CA THR A 22 -2.18 13.29 10.82
C THR A 22 -1.95 11.87 10.30
N THR A 23 -2.54 10.84 10.94
CA THR A 23 -2.47 9.45 10.49
C THR A 23 -3.08 9.29 9.10
N LEU A 24 -4.24 9.90 8.86
CA LEU A 24 -4.89 9.86 7.55
C LEU A 24 -4.09 10.60 6.48
N ALA A 25 -3.49 11.76 6.80
CA ALA A 25 -2.63 12.49 5.89
C ALA A 25 -1.39 11.67 5.51
N LEU A 26 -0.71 11.03 6.49
CA LEU A 26 0.39 10.09 6.22
C LEU A 26 -0.07 8.99 5.27
N THR A 27 -1.20 8.35 5.54
CA THR A 27 -1.70 7.22 4.73
C THR A 27 -2.06 7.66 3.31
N LEU A 28 -2.86 8.72 3.17
CA LEU A 28 -3.38 9.15 1.87
C LEU A 28 -2.29 9.76 0.99
N VAL A 29 -1.43 10.61 1.55
CA VAL A 29 -0.36 11.26 0.79
C VAL A 29 0.69 10.24 0.39
N SER A 30 1.13 9.38 1.32
CA SER A 30 2.10 8.31 0.99
C SER A 30 1.51 7.28 0.05
N GLY A 31 0.24 6.92 0.20
CA GLY A 31 -0.46 6.00 -0.70
C GLY A 31 -0.58 6.56 -2.12
N ALA A 32 -0.96 7.83 -2.28
CA ALA A 32 -1.00 8.48 -3.60
C ALA A 32 0.41 8.56 -4.23
N ALA A 33 1.41 8.97 -3.46
CA ALA A 33 2.79 9.06 -3.93
C ALA A 33 3.35 7.68 -4.28
N SER A 34 3.02 6.63 -3.52
CA SER A 34 3.46 5.25 -3.80
C SER A 34 2.90 4.72 -5.12
N VAL A 35 1.66 5.05 -5.46
CA VAL A 35 1.08 4.69 -6.77
C VAL A 35 1.77 5.46 -7.90
N LEU A 36 2.00 6.78 -7.73
CA LEU A 36 2.70 7.61 -8.71
C LEU A 36 4.12 7.11 -9.00
N LEU A 37 4.83 6.64 -7.98
CA LEU A 37 6.17 6.05 -8.11
C LEU A 37 6.13 4.58 -8.56
N GLY A 38 5.18 3.81 -8.09
CA GLY A 38 5.04 2.38 -8.35
C GLY A 38 4.68 2.05 -9.79
N VAL A 39 3.82 2.85 -10.43
CA VAL A 39 3.43 2.63 -11.84
C VAL A 39 4.65 2.69 -12.78
N PRO A 40 5.48 3.76 -12.81
CA PRO A 40 6.66 3.78 -13.66
C PRO A 40 7.68 2.69 -13.30
N LEU A 41 7.85 2.36 -12.00
CA LEU A 41 8.72 1.27 -11.57
C LEU A 41 8.23 -0.09 -12.08
N ALA A 42 6.92 -0.35 -12.06
CA ALA A 42 6.32 -1.57 -12.61
C ALA A 42 6.60 -1.71 -14.11
N LEU A 43 6.40 -0.63 -14.88
CA LEU A 43 6.65 -0.59 -16.32
C LEU A 43 8.14 -0.74 -16.64
N ALA A 44 9.01 -0.04 -15.91
CA ALA A 44 10.46 -0.11 -16.07
C ALA A 44 11.01 -1.52 -15.78
N ALA A 45 10.50 -2.18 -14.72
CA ALA A 45 10.90 -3.55 -14.38
C ALA A 45 10.42 -4.62 -15.38
N GLY A 46 9.46 -4.27 -16.27
CA GLY A 46 9.00 -5.07 -17.41
C GLY A 46 9.60 -4.62 -18.76
N ALA A 47 10.42 -3.57 -18.78
CA ALA A 47 10.94 -2.99 -20.01
C ALA A 47 11.82 -3.96 -20.81
N ARG A 48 11.85 -3.78 -22.16
CA ARG A 48 12.75 -4.54 -23.05
C ARG A 48 14.22 -4.14 -22.88
N HIS A 49 14.49 -2.88 -22.58
CA HIS A 49 15.82 -2.37 -22.28
C HIS A 49 16.38 -3.03 -21.02
N ALA A 50 17.43 -3.84 -21.19
CA ALA A 50 18.02 -4.62 -20.11
C ALA A 50 18.52 -3.75 -18.93
N PRO A 51 19.28 -2.64 -19.14
CA PRO A 51 19.71 -1.79 -18.04
C PRO A 51 18.56 -1.25 -17.18
N LEU A 52 17.51 -0.71 -17.82
CA LEU A 52 16.33 -0.16 -17.13
C LEU A 52 15.59 -1.25 -16.34
N ARG A 53 15.47 -2.44 -16.93
CA ARG A 53 14.84 -3.59 -16.29
C ARG A 53 15.62 -4.06 -15.06
N TRP A 54 16.94 -4.21 -15.18
CA TRP A 54 17.78 -4.70 -14.09
C TRP A 54 17.90 -3.68 -12.95
N SER A 55 18.09 -2.39 -13.26
CA SER A 55 18.15 -1.34 -12.23
C SER A 55 16.83 -1.24 -11.46
N SER A 56 15.69 -1.27 -12.16
CA SER A 56 14.38 -1.24 -11.49
C SER A 56 14.15 -2.48 -10.62
N ARG A 57 14.52 -3.68 -11.10
CA ARG A 57 14.39 -4.91 -10.31
C ARG A 57 15.32 -4.90 -9.09
N GLY A 58 16.55 -4.41 -9.25
CA GLY A 58 17.51 -4.23 -8.15
C GLY A 58 16.97 -3.26 -7.09
N TRP A 59 16.38 -2.14 -7.53
CA TRP A 59 15.71 -1.20 -6.63
C TRP A 59 14.57 -1.83 -5.85
N LEU A 60 13.67 -2.55 -6.53
CA LEU A 60 12.56 -3.25 -5.88
C LEU A 60 13.06 -4.28 -4.87
N MET A 61 14.14 -5.00 -5.19
CA MET A 61 14.77 -5.96 -4.29
C MET A 61 15.36 -5.28 -3.06
N LEU A 62 16.07 -4.16 -3.23
CA LEU A 62 16.67 -3.38 -2.16
C LEU A 62 15.61 -2.85 -1.19
N ILE A 63 14.59 -2.17 -1.72
CA ILE A 63 13.56 -1.54 -0.90
C ILE A 63 12.72 -2.58 -0.14
N ARG A 64 12.33 -3.68 -0.78
CA ARG A 64 11.56 -4.76 -0.13
C ARG A 64 12.41 -5.67 0.75
N GLY A 65 13.72 -5.71 0.52
CA GLY A 65 14.67 -6.49 1.31
C GLY A 65 15.17 -5.78 2.57
N THR A 66 14.84 -4.51 2.76
CA THR A 66 15.25 -3.72 3.93
C THR A 66 14.03 -3.32 4.77
N PRO A 67 14.11 -3.34 6.12
CA PRO A 67 13.01 -2.94 6.99
C PRO A 67 12.65 -1.46 6.81
N LEU A 68 11.34 -1.17 6.74
CA LEU A 68 10.85 0.22 6.61
C LEU A 68 11.38 1.14 7.72
N LEU A 69 11.46 0.65 8.96
CA LEU A 69 11.99 1.43 10.09
C LEU A 69 13.44 1.87 9.84
N VAL A 70 14.28 0.99 9.27
CA VAL A 70 15.67 1.33 8.93
C VAL A 70 15.71 2.39 7.84
N GLN A 71 14.85 2.28 6.81
CA GLN A 71 14.75 3.29 5.75
C GLN A 71 14.33 4.66 6.32
N LEU A 72 13.35 4.66 7.22
CA LEU A 72 12.88 5.87 7.89
C LEU A 72 14.00 6.53 8.71
N TYR A 73 14.75 5.74 9.48
CA TYR A 73 15.87 6.25 10.30
C TYR A 73 17.02 6.77 9.44
N LEU A 74 17.37 6.08 8.36
CA LEU A 74 18.37 6.56 7.41
C LEU A 74 17.98 7.90 6.78
N LEU A 75 16.70 8.06 6.43
CA LEU A 75 16.22 9.33 5.90
C LEU A 75 16.21 10.43 6.98
N TYR A 76 15.63 10.16 8.13
CA TYR A 76 15.44 11.20 9.15
C TYR A 76 16.74 11.61 9.83
N TYR A 77 17.53 10.65 10.31
CA TYR A 77 18.79 10.92 11.01
C TYR A 77 19.98 11.05 10.06
N GLY A 78 20.02 10.27 8.97
CA GLY A 78 21.13 10.27 8.04
C GLY A 78 21.13 11.48 7.11
N PHE A 79 19.96 11.85 6.56
CA PHE A 79 19.84 12.96 5.61
C PHE A 79 20.25 14.29 6.25
N GLY A 80 19.89 14.52 7.50
CA GLY A 80 20.26 15.72 8.26
C GLY A 80 21.77 15.89 8.50
N GLN A 81 22.57 14.83 8.31
CA GLN A 81 24.03 14.90 8.40
C GLN A 81 24.70 15.22 7.04
N ILE A 82 24.01 14.91 5.94
CA ILE A 82 24.53 15.10 4.58
C ILE A 82 24.16 16.48 4.05
N VAL A 83 22.98 17.00 4.42
CA VAL A 83 22.50 18.30 3.96
C VAL A 83 23.15 19.42 4.75
N PRO A 84 23.76 20.43 4.08
CA PRO A 84 24.34 21.57 4.75
C PRO A 84 23.30 22.31 5.63
N ARG A 85 23.72 22.74 6.82
CA ARG A 85 22.82 23.42 7.78
C ARG A 85 22.19 24.70 7.23
N GLU A 86 22.88 25.36 6.32
CA GLU A 86 22.39 26.56 5.60
C GLU A 86 21.17 26.23 4.76
N TRP A 87 21.20 25.11 4.02
CA TRP A 87 20.04 24.64 3.25
C TRP A 87 18.84 24.29 4.13
N MET A 88 19.10 23.74 5.31
CA MET A 88 18.04 23.43 6.27
C MET A 88 17.41 24.67 6.90
N ARG A 89 18.12 25.81 6.92
CA ARG A 89 17.64 27.05 7.57
C ARG A 89 17.05 28.03 6.57
N ASP A 90 17.76 28.26 5.47
CA ASP A 90 17.56 29.45 4.62
C ASP A 90 17.03 29.11 3.23
N SER A 91 16.84 27.81 2.88
CA SER A 91 16.25 27.41 1.61
C SER A 91 14.73 27.50 1.61
N TRP A 92 14.14 27.63 0.43
CA TRP A 92 12.68 27.50 0.23
C TRP A 92 12.12 26.15 0.69
N ALA A 93 12.95 25.12 0.76
CA ALA A 93 12.61 23.77 1.23
C ALA A 93 12.72 23.63 2.75
N SER A 94 13.19 24.66 3.48
CA SER A 94 13.37 24.63 4.94
C SER A 94 12.15 24.10 5.71
N PRO A 95 10.91 24.47 5.41
CA PRO A 95 9.72 23.92 6.11
C PRO A 95 9.57 22.42 5.93
N LEU A 96 9.93 21.89 4.75
CA LEU A 96 9.88 20.46 4.45
C LEU A 96 11.03 19.70 5.11
N LEU A 97 12.24 20.28 5.09
CA LEU A 97 13.46 19.65 5.60
C LEU A 97 13.55 19.62 7.14
N ARG A 98 12.76 20.42 7.84
CA ARG A 98 12.76 20.53 9.32
C ARG A 98 11.66 19.71 9.97
N ASP A 99 10.64 19.31 9.23
CA ASP A 99 9.49 18.58 9.76
C ASP A 99 9.60 17.07 9.49
N ALA A 100 9.63 16.29 10.57
CA ALA A 100 9.67 14.83 10.55
C ALA A 100 8.53 14.20 9.72
N PHE A 101 7.41 14.89 9.61
CA PHE A 101 6.24 14.44 8.84
C PHE A 101 6.59 14.16 7.37
N TRP A 102 7.37 15.03 6.73
CA TRP A 102 7.76 14.86 5.33
C TRP A 102 8.77 13.71 5.12
N TYR A 103 9.68 13.49 6.08
CA TYR A 103 10.57 12.32 6.06
C TYR A 103 9.78 11.02 6.16
N ALA A 104 8.76 11.00 7.03
CA ALA A 104 7.86 9.85 7.14
C ALA A 104 7.09 9.62 5.84
N ILE A 105 6.54 10.67 5.19
CA ILE A 105 5.88 10.56 3.89
C ILE A 105 6.83 9.98 2.84
N VAL A 106 8.06 10.48 2.73
CA VAL A 106 9.03 9.99 1.74
C VAL A 106 9.38 8.53 1.99
N ALA A 107 9.69 8.15 3.24
CA ALA A 107 10.03 6.77 3.60
C ALA A 107 8.88 5.81 3.28
N LEU A 108 7.67 6.14 3.74
CA LEU A 108 6.47 5.36 3.47
C LEU A 108 6.17 5.25 1.97
N SER A 109 6.27 6.36 1.23
CA SER A 109 5.99 6.39 -0.21
C SER A 109 6.98 5.55 -1.01
N VAL A 110 8.26 5.67 -0.72
CA VAL A 110 9.34 4.91 -1.39
C VAL A 110 9.19 3.42 -1.10
N ASN A 111 8.99 3.07 0.17
CA ASN A 111 8.81 1.67 0.58
C ASN A 111 7.59 1.06 -0.10
N GLU A 112 6.43 1.69 0.04
CA GLU A 112 5.16 1.22 -0.50
C GLU A 112 5.18 1.15 -2.03
N SER A 113 5.89 2.07 -2.72
CA SER A 113 6.00 2.05 -4.18
C SER A 113 6.56 0.76 -4.74
N ALA A 114 7.44 0.09 -3.99
CA ALA A 114 8.03 -1.18 -4.40
C ALA A 114 7.02 -2.34 -4.31
N TYR A 115 6.11 -2.30 -3.34
CA TYR A 115 5.01 -3.28 -3.23
C TYR A 115 3.97 -3.03 -4.31
N VAL A 116 3.53 -1.78 -4.49
CA VAL A 116 2.63 -1.37 -5.58
C VAL A 116 3.18 -1.80 -6.94
N ALA A 117 4.47 -1.54 -7.22
CA ALA A 117 5.11 -1.93 -8.48
C ALA A 117 5.09 -3.45 -8.67
N THR A 118 5.30 -4.22 -7.62
CA THR A 118 5.29 -5.69 -7.69
C THR A 118 3.89 -6.22 -7.98
N ILE A 119 2.86 -5.68 -7.32
CA ILE A 119 1.45 -6.04 -7.55
C ILE A 119 1.04 -5.70 -8.98
N LEU A 120 1.36 -4.48 -9.45
CA LEU A 120 1.04 -4.06 -10.81
C LEU A 120 1.73 -4.93 -11.87
N ARG A 121 2.99 -5.34 -11.64
CA ARG A 121 3.67 -6.28 -12.54
C ARG A 121 2.97 -7.63 -12.60
N GLY A 122 2.58 -8.18 -11.45
CA GLY A 122 1.80 -9.41 -11.39
C GLY A 122 0.47 -9.29 -12.14
N ALA A 123 -0.24 -8.17 -11.95
CA ALA A 123 -1.49 -7.89 -12.61
C ALA A 123 -1.32 -7.70 -14.14
N ILE A 124 -0.27 -7.03 -14.61
CA ILE A 124 0.05 -6.91 -16.03
C ILE A 124 0.34 -8.28 -16.64
N ALA A 125 1.11 -9.12 -15.95
CA ALA A 125 1.39 -10.49 -16.40
C ALA A 125 0.16 -11.39 -16.41
N GLY A 126 -0.86 -11.07 -15.61
CA GLY A 126 -2.14 -11.79 -15.55
C GLY A 126 -3.13 -11.43 -16.68
N VAL A 127 -2.82 -10.43 -17.52
CA VAL A 127 -3.66 -10.11 -18.68
C VAL A 127 -3.52 -11.20 -19.75
N PRO A 128 -4.64 -11.79 -20.26
CA PRO A 128 -4.59 -12.84 -21.26
C PRO A 128 -3.84 -12.42 -22.54
N ALA A 129 -2.89 -13.24 -23.00
CA ALA A 129 -2.10 -12.95 -24.18
C ALA A 129 -2.97 -12.73 -25.44
N GLY A 130 -4.06 -13.50 -25.59
CA GLY A 130 -4.99 -13.35 -26.70
C GLY A 130 -5.66 -11.98 -26.79
N GLU A 131 -5.91 -11.28 -25.67
CA GLU A 131 -6.44 -9.91 -25.68
C GLU A 131 -5.38 -8.93 -26.25
N ILE A 132 -4.10 -9.15 -25.93
CA ILE A 132 -2.97 -8.34 -26.40
C ILE A 132 -2.73 -8.60 -27.91
N GLU A 133 -2.75 -9.87 -28.32
CA GLU A 133 -2.59 -10.27 -29.73
C GLU A 133 -3.73 -9.74 -30.59
N ALA A 134 -4.98 -9.84 -30.13
CA ALA A 134 -6.12 -9.24 -30.82
C ALA A 134 -5.95 -7.73 -31.00
N GLY A 135 -5.49 -6.99 -29.98
CA GLY A 135 -5.18 -5.57 -30.10
C GLY A 135 -4.15 -5.28 -31.20
N HIS A 136 -3.09 -6.08 -31.28
CA HIS A 136 -2.09 -5.96 -32.35
C HIS A 136 -2.65 -6.31 -33.73
N ALA A 137 -3.50 -7.34 -33.83
CA ALA A 137 -4.16 -7.73 -35.09
C ALA A 137 -5.07 -6.62 -35.64
N TYR A 138 -5.70 -5.82 -34.76
CA TYR A 138 -6.44 -4.61 -35.12
C TYR A 138 -5.56 -3.38 -35.40
N GLY A 139 -4.23 -3.55 -35.54
CA GLY A 139 -3.30 -2.46 -35.86
C GLY A 139 -2.99 -1.51 -34.69
N MET A 140 -3.33 -1.86 -33.44
CA MET A 140 -3.02 -1.02 -32.30
C MET A 140 -1.51 -0.98 -32.04
N THR A 141 -0.98 0.23 -31.82
CA THR A 141 0.38 0.42 -31.35
C THR A 141 0.54 -0.12 -29.90
N ARG A 142 1.77 -0.39 -29.48
CA ARG A 142 2.05 -0.87 -28.11
C ARG A 142 1.50 0.06 -27.03
N VAL A 143 1.56 1.38 -27.25
CA VAL A 143 1.01 2.37 -26.30
C VAL A 143 -0.52 2.28 -26.25
N GLN A 144 -1.16 2.08 -27.41
CA GLN A 144 -2.61 1.90 -27.46
C GLN A 144 -3.05 0.61 -26.78
N VAL A 145 -2.35 -0.50 -27.01
CA VAL A 145 -2.60 -1.78 -26.33
C VAL A 145 -2.42 -1.61 -24.81
N LEU A 146 -1.33 -0.96 -24.37
CA LEU A 146 -1.09 -0.69 -22.95
C LEU A 146 -2.21 0.15 -22.33
N ARG A 147 -2.63 1.24 -22.97
CA ARG A 147 -3.62 2.16 -22.41
C ARG A 147 -5.06 1.66 -22.51
N ARG A 148 -5.42 0.92 -23.57
CA ARG A 148 -6.81 0.53 -23.85
C ARG A 148 -7.15 -0.89 -23.41
N ILE A 149 -6.15 -1.79 -23.36
CA ILE A 149 -6.35 -3.22 -23.03
C ILE A 149 -5.66 -3.56 -21.72
N VAL A 150 -4.32 -3.48 -21.69
CA VAL A 150 -3.53 -3.96 -20.54
C VAL A 150 -3.76 -3.13 -19.29
N GLY A 151 -3.71 -1.81 -19.38
CA GLY A 151 -3.83 -0.91 -18.24
C GLY A 151 -5.16 -1.06 -17.49
N PRO A 152 -6.32 -0.90 -18.14
CA PRO A 152 -7.61 -1.06 -17.48
C PRO A 152 -7.83 -2.47 -16.92
N ARG A 153 -7.32 -3.50 -17.61
CA ARG A 153 -7.43 -4.89 -17.14
C ARG A 153 -6.54 -5.17 -15.94
N ALA A 154 -5.26 -4.77 -16.03
CA ALA A 154 -4.29 -4.92 -14.95
C ALA A 154 -4.73 -4.16 -13.70
N TRP A 155 -5.27 -2.94 -13.84
CA TRP A 155 -5.78 -2.17 -12.70
C TRP A 155 -6.88 -2.92 -11.94
N ARG A 156 -7.84 -3.51 -12.66
CA ARG A 156 -8.90 -4.33 -12.05
C ARG A 156 -8.34 -5.55 -11.33
N LEU A 157 -7.35 -6.23 -11.94
CA LEU A 157 -6.69 -7.39 -11.33
C LEU A 157 -5.85 -7.02 -10.11
N ALA A 158 -5.24 -5.83 -10.11
CA ALA A 158 -4.42 -5.33 -9.00
C ALA A 158 -5.25 -4.85 -7.80
N LEU A 159 -6.48 -4.37 -8.03
CA LEU A 159 -7.29 -3.67 -7.02
C LEU A 159 -7.41 -4.41 -5.68
N PRO A 160 -7.69 -5.73 -5.61
CA PRO A 160 -7.79 -6.43 -4.33
C PRO A 160 -6.46 -6.41 -3.55
N ALA A 161 -5.33 -6.63 -4.23
CA ALA A 161 -4.03 -6.62 -3.60
C ALA A 161 -3.62 -5.20 -3.17
N LEU A 162 -3.90 -4.17 -3.99
CA LEU A 162 -3.67 -2.77 -3.63
C LEU A 162 -4.50 -2.32 -2.44
N THR A 163 -5.72 -2.83 -2.29
CA THR A 163 -6.53 -2.59 -1.09
C THR A 163 -5.87 -3.17 0.15
N GLY A 164 -5.33 -4.39 0.06
CA GLY A 164 -4.56 -5.01 1.15
C GLY A 164 -3.34 -4.17 1.55
N GLU A 165 -2.58 -3.68 0.57
CA GLU A 165 -1.41 -2.82 0.81
C GLU A 165 -1.81 -1.47 1.44
N ALA A 166 -2.91 -0.86 1.03
CA ALA A 166 -3.39 0.38 1.66
C ALA A 166 -3.71 0.20 3.16
N ILE A 167 -4.22 -0.98 3.55
CA ILE A 167 -4.44 -1.32 4.97
C ILE A 167 -3.10 -1.52 5.68
N LEU A 168 -2.12 -2.17 5.05
CA LEU A 168 -0.78 -2.34 5.61
C LEU A 168 -0.07 -0.99 5.75
N LEU A 169 -0.18 -0.10 4.76
CA LEU A 169 0.35 1.26 4.82
C LEU A 169 -0.23 2.05 6.00
N LEU A 170 -1.57 2.02 6.20
CA LEU A 170 -2.22 2.66 7.34
C LEU A 170 -1.63 2.17 8.67
N LYS A 171 -1.39 0.86 8.82
CA LYS A 171 -0.76 0.30 10.02
C LYS A 171 0.72 0.68 10.14
N SER A 172 1.42 0.81 9.02
CA SER A 172 2.84 1.17 8.98
C SER A 172 3.11 2.62 9.36
N THR A 173 2.07 3.51 9.30
CA THR A 173 2.23 4.89 9.79
C THR A 173 2.63 4.96 11.25
N VAL A 174 2.32 3.94 12.06
CA VAL A 174 2.77 3.79 13.45
C VAL A 174 4.29 4.03 13.60
N LEU A 175 5.09 3.65 12.60
CA LEU A 175 6.53 3.84 12.63
C LEU A 175 6.93 5.32 12.58
N ALA A 176 6.09 6.21 12.05
CA ALA A 176 6.36 7.64 12.04
C ALA A 176 6.45 8.23 13.45
N SER A 177 5.79 7.62 14.43
CA SER A 177 5.89 8.02 15.84
C SER A 177 7.32 7.93 16.40
N THR A 178 8.17 7.09 15.81
CA THR A 178 9.57 6.90 16.24
C THR A 178 10.49 8.04 15.82
N VAL A 179 10.05 8.88 14.90
CA VAL A 179 10.77 10.08 14.42
C VAL A 179 10.00 11.38 14.76
N THR A 180 9.37 11.41 15.91
CA THR A 180 8.69 12.60 16.48
C THR A 180 7.45 13.08 15.71
N VAL A 181 6.82 12.24 14.90
CA VAL A 181 5.52 12.58 14.30
C VAL A 181 4.40 12.25 15.29
N PHE A 182 3.56 13.25 15.54
CA PHE A 182 2.40 13.13 16.45
C PHE A 182 1.15 12.64 15.70
N ASP A 183 1.23 11.43 15.18
CA ASP A 183 0.08 10.66 14.70
C ASP A 183 -0.65 10.01 15.89
N VAL A 184 -1.62 9.14 15.64
CA VAL A 184 -2.35 8.43 16.71
C VAL A 184 -1.39 7.69 17.65
N MET A 185 -0.38 7.00 17.11
CA MET A 185 0.59 6.27 17.94
C MET A 185 1.57 7.20 18.66
N GLY A 186 2.05 8.26 17.99
CA GLY A 186 2.90 9.29 18.60
C GLY A 186 2.22 9.97 19.77
N THR A 187 0.94 10.32 19.62
CA THR A 187 0.11 10.89 20.68
C THR A 187 -0.08 9.89 21.84
N ALA A 188 -0.35 8.61 21.53
CA ALA A 188 -0.46 7.58 22.55
C ALA A 188 0.85 7.39 23.35
N ASN A 189 2.00 7.42 22.65
CA ASN A 189 3.31 7.35 23.29
C ASN A 189 3.56 8.56 24.20
N THR A 190 3.25 9.77 23.77
CA THR A 190 3.37 10.99 24.59
C THR A 190 2.52 10.88 25.85
N LEU A 191 1.24 10.51 25.72
CA LEU A 191 0.35 10.29 26.86
C LEU A 191 0.89 9.25 27.83
N ARG A 192 1.45 8.15 27.31
CA ARG A 192 2.07 7.10 28.14
C ARG A 192 3.23 7.63 28.97
N PHE A 193 4.08 8.47 28.40
CA PHE A 193 5.22 9.07 29.11
C PHE A 193 4.79 10.15 30.10
N GLU A 194 3.84 11.02 29.73
CA GLU A 194 3.35 12.10 30.61
C GLU A 194 2.57 11.57 31.82
N THR A 195 1.75 10.55 31.62
CA THR A 195 0.85 10.04 32.67
C THR A 195 1.38 8.81 33.41
N LEU A 196 2.49 8.22 32.91
CA LEU A 196 3.04 6.95 33.39
C LEU A 196 2.02 5.78 33.33
N ARG A 197 0.96 5.95 32.53
CA ARG A 197 -0.06 4.93 32.27
C ARG A 197 0.18 4.28 30.92
N VAL A 198 0.25 2.96 30.89
CA VAL A 198 0.60 2.22 29.67
C VAL A 198 -0.66 1.73 28.97
N TYR A 199 -1.60 1.18 29.70
CA TYR A 199 -2.72 0.44 29.12
C TYR A 199 -3.72 1.34 28.41
N GLU A 200 -4.18 2.41 29.04
CA GLU A 200 -5.23 3.25 28.50
C GLU A 200 -4.83 3.93 27.17
N PRO A 201 -3.63 4.56 27.03
CA PRO A 201 -3.21 5.13 25.75
C PRO A 201 -3.05 4.09 24.65
N LEU A 202 -2.49 2.91 24.95
CA LEU A 202 -2.27 1.87 23.94
C LEU A 202 -3.58 1.17 23.52
N VAL A 203 -4.47 0.89 24.47
CA VAL A 203 -5.80 0.35 24.15
C VAL A 203 -6.61 1.37 23.36
N GLY A 204 -6.57 2.64 23.73
CA GLY A 204 -7.20 3.71 22.99
C GLY A 204 -6.69 3.79 21.53
N ALA A 205 -5.37 3.77 21.35
CA ALA A 205 -4.77 3.76 20.02
C ALA A 205 -5.20 2.52 19.21
N ALA A 206 -5.20 1.32 19.82
CA ALA A 206 -5.65 0.10 19.17
C ALA A 206 -7.10 0.21 18.69
N VAL A 207 -8.01 0.74 19.52
CA VAL A 207 -9.41 0.97 19.15
C VAL A 207 -9.51 1.94 17.96
N VAL A 208 -8.78 3.06 18.00
CA VAL A 208 -8.77 4.04 16.89
C VAL A 208 -8.27 3.39 15.60
N TYR A 209 -7.16 2.62 15.64
CA TYR A 209 -6.65 1.92 14.44
C TYR A 209 -7.65 0.87 13.91
N VAL A 210 -8.32 0.12 14.76
CA VAL A 210 -9.38 -0.82 14.34
C VAL A 210 -10.49 -0.09 13.58
N VAL A 211 -10.94 1.04 14.11
CA VAL A 211 -11.96 1.87 13.44
C VAL A 211 -11.45 2.41 12.10
N LEU A 212 -10.23 2.95 12.05
CA LEU A 212 -9.63 3.46 10.80
C LEU A 212 -9.48 2.36 9.75
N VAL A 213 -9.02 1.18 10.13
CA VAL A 213 -8.92 0.02 9.24
C VAL A 213 -10.31 -0.40 8.74
N ALA A 214 -11.32 -0.44 9.60
CA ALA A 214 -12.68 -0.76 9.20
C ALA A 214 -13.25 0.26 8.21
N LEU A 215 -13.04 1.56 8.47
CA LEU A 215 -13.46 2.66 7.59
C LEU A 215 -12.79 2.60 6.21
N LEU A 216 -11.57 2.09 6.12
CA LEU A 216 -10.86 1.90 4.85
C LEU A 216 -11.29 0.61 4.15
N THR A 217 -11.45 -0.49 4.90
CA THR A 217 -11.73 -1.82 4.35
C THR A 217 -13.14 -1.93 3.79
N ILE A 218 -14.15 -1.36 4.49
CA ILE A 218 -15.56 -1.50 4.09
C ILE A 218 -15.84 -0.88 2.70
N PRO A 219 -15.46 0.39 2.42
CA PRO A 219 -15.66 0.96 1.09
C PRO A 219 -14.80 0.30 0.03
N ALA A 220 -13.58 -0.09 0.35
CA ALA A 220 -12.68 -0.79 -0.57
C ALA A 220 -13.25 -2.15 -1.00
N ALA A 221 -13.79 -2.95 -0.07
CA ALA A 221 -14.44 -4.22 -0.39
C ALA A 221 -15.71 -4.04 -1.24
N ARG A 222 -16.45 -2.94 -1.05
CA ARG A 222 -17.61 -2.60 -1.91
C ARG A 222 -17.16 -2.23 -3.32
N LEU A 223 -16.11 -1.42 -3.44
CA LEU A 223 -15.52 -1.04 -4.73
C LEU A 223 -15.02 -2.27 -5.49
N GLU A 224 -14.30 -3.16 -4.81
CA GLU A 224 -13.79 -4.40 -5.38
C GLU A 224 -14.93 -5.28 -5.92
N LYS A 225 -15.98 -5.49 -5.14
CA LYS A 225 -17.17 -6.23 -5.59
C LYS A 225 -17.84 -5.59 -6.81
N HIS A 226 -17.89 -4.26 -6.86
CA HIS A 226 -18.47 -3.53 -7.98
C HIS A 226 -17.64 -3.70 -9.26
N VAL A 227 -16.31 -3.53 -9.15
CA VAL A 227 -15.37 -3.62 -10.28
C VAL A 227 -15.22 -5.04 -10.80
N ASN A 228 -15.23 -6.04 -9.92
CA ASN A 228 -15.01 -7.45 -10.26
C ASN A 228 -16.30 -8.26 -10.47
N ARG A 229 -17.45 -7.60 -10.53
CA ARG A 229 -18.77 -8.23 -10.69
C ARG A 229 -18.88 -9.20 -11.87
N HIS A 230 -18.10 -8.96 -12.92
CA HIS A 230 -18.07 -9.78 -14.13
C HIS A 230 -17.12 -10.99 -14.02
N LEU A 231 -16.12 -10.95 -13.14
CA LEU A 231 -15.15 -12.03 -12.94
C LEU A 231 -15.72 -13.15 -12.04
N THR A 232 -16.59 -12.81 -11.11
CA THR A 232 -17.27 -13.76 -10.22
C THR A 232 -18.43 -14.53 -10.86
N ARG A 233 -18.86 -14.15 -12.07
CA ARG A 233 -19.97 -14.79 -12.80
C ARG A 233 -19.56 -15.86 -13.81
N ALA A 234 -18.28 -16.07 -14.07
CA ALA A 234 -17.83 -17.22 -14.85
C ALA A 234 -17.91 -18.47 -13.96
N PRO A 235 -18.83 -19.42 -14.20
CA PRO A 235 -18.77 -20.70 -13.52
C PRO A 235 -17.42 -21.33 -13.92
N ASP A 236 -16.76 -21.94 -12.96
CA ASP A 236 -15.53 -22.71 -13.16
C ASP A 236 -15.76 -23.81 -14.23
N ALA A 237 -15.67 -23.42 -15.50
CA ALA A 237 -15.78 -24.35 -16.62
C ALA A 237 -14.76 -25.52 -16.47
N ARG A 238 -13.64 -25.26 -15.77
CA ARG A 238 -12.65 -26.26 -15.42
C ARG A 238 -13.18 -27.28 -14.38
N VAL A 239 -14.00 -26.84 -13.41
CA VAL A 239 -14.63 -27.74 -12.43
C VAL A 239 -15.74 -28.55 -13.09
N ALA A 240 -16.52 -27.97 -14.01
CA ALA A 240 -17.55 -28.67 -14.77
C ALA A 240 -16.96 -29.74 -15.69
N VAL A 241 -15.84 -29.45 -16.37
CA VAL A 241 -15.12 -30.42 -17.21
C VAL A 241 -14.50 -31.54 -16.36
N ARG A 242 -13.96 -31.20 -15.17
CA ARG A 242 -13.39 -32.22 -14.26
C ARG A 242 -14.48 -33.12 -13.65
N ARG A 243 -15.66 -32.57 -13.34
CA ARG A 243 -16.82 -33.35 -12.87
C ARG A 243 -17.38 -34.26 -13.96
N ARG A 244 -17.42 -33.83 -15.23
CA ARG A 244 -17.83 -34.70 -16.36
C ARG A 244 -16.84 -35.84 -16.62
N ARG A 245 -15.52 -35.65 -16.37
CA ARG A 245 -14.50 -36.71 -16.48
C ARG A 245 -14.47 -37.65 -15.27
N ALA A 246 -15.08 -37.28 -14.16
CA ALA A 246 -15.12 -38.07 -12.93
C ALA A 246 -16.47 -38.79 -12.72
N SER A 247 -17.41 -38.73 -13.68
CA SER A 247 -18.62 -39.56 -13.62
C SER A 247 -18.27 -41.01 -13.99
N PRO A 248 -18.59 -41.98 -13.12
CA PRO A 248 -18.26 -43.41 -13.35
C PRO A 248 -18.93 -44.05 -14.57
N ASP A 249 -19.94 -43.38 -15.12
CA ASP A 249 -20.82 -43.93 -16.17
C ASP A 249 -20.26 -43.78 -17.60
N ALA A 250 -19.03 -43.28 -17.77
CA ALA A 250 -18.42 -43.10 -19.09
C ALA A 250 -17.85 -44.42 -19.71
N TRP A 251 -17.94 -45.56 -18.98
CA TRP A 251 -17.36 -46.82 -19.38
C TRP A 251 -18.37 -47.95 -19.60
N SER A 252 -19.68 -47.68 -19.54
CA SER A 252 -20.73 -48.67 -19.84
C SER A 252 -21.32 -48.45 -21.23
N ALA A 253 -20.54 -48.69 -22.28
CA ALA A 253 -21.09 -48.96 -23.60
C ALA A 253 -21.00 -50.48 -23.82
N PRO A 254 -22.13 -51.19 -24.05
CA PRO A 254 -22.10 -52.59 -24.40
C PRO A 254 -21.66 -52.78 -25.85
N ASN A 255 -20.98 -53.93 -26.11
CA ASN A 255 -20.66 -54.50 -27.41
C ASN A 255 -21.85 -54.64 -28.34
#